data_ac1b9f433db9c3ca16f9c6c016e49057
#
_entry.id   ac1b9f433db9c3ca16f9c6c016e49057
#
_cell.length_a   1.000
_cell.length_b   1.000
_cell.length_c   1.000
_cell.angle_alpha   90.00
_cell.angle_beta   90.00
_cell.angle_gamma   90.00
#
_symmetry.space_group_name_H-M   'P 1'
#
loop_
_entity.id
_entity.type
_entity.pdbx_description
1 polymer ?
#
loop_
_entity_poly.entity_id
_entity_poly.type
_entity_poly.pdbx_seq_one_letter_code
_entity_poly.pdbx_strand_id
1 'polypeptide(L)'
;GVCNSDPWVQMFADVLNLPVETVAVTELGGLGGAMCAAVGSGLYGSFQEAFDNMSKLAKRFEPHADQTAVYDRKFEAYEALLTALDGGWAALRDMQNSLER
;
A
#
# COMPACT_ATOMS: atom_id res chain seq x y z
N GLY A 1 5.84 0.71 11.36
CA GLY A 1 4.64 0.56 10.57
C GLY A 1 4.44 -0.85 10.02
N VAL A 2 3.55 -1.01 9.08
CA VAL A 2 3.14 -2.30 8.48
C VAL A 2 4.32 -3.13 7.97
N CYS A 3 5.31 -2.48 7.36
CA CYS A 3 6.50 -3.15 6.81
C CYS A 3 7.39 -3.82 7.86
N ASN A 4 7.15 -3.59 9.15
CA ASN A 4 7.85 -4.24 10.25
C ASN A 4 7.17 -5.53 10.72
N SER A 5 6.06 -5.92 10.09
CA SER A 5 5.29 -7.13 10.40
C SER A 5 5.31 -8.08 9.22
N ASP A 6 6.05 -9.17 9.33
CA ASP A 6 6.14 -10.19 8.28
C ASP A 6 4.76 -10.73 7.84
N PRO A 7 3.82 -11.04 8.75
CA PRO A 7 2.48 -11.47 8.34
C PRO A 7 1.73 -10.43 7.49
N TRP A 8 1.87 -9.14 7.81
CA TRP A 8 1.26 -8.08 7.01
C TRP A 8 1.86 -7.98 5.62
N VAL A 9 3.19 -8.03 5.51
CA VAL A 9 3.88 -7.98 4.21
C VAL A 9 3.54 -9.20 3.35
N GLN A 10 3.44 -10.39 3.98
CA GLN A 10 3.00 -11.60 3.28
C GLN A 10 1.56 -11.46 2.75
N MET A 11 0.65 -10.88 3.54
CA MET A 11 -0.72 -10.62 3.06
C MET A 11 -0.74 -9.69 1.84
N PHE A 12 0.12 -8.66 1.79
CA PHE A 12 0.24 -7.82 0.60
C PHE A 12 0.69 -8.62 -0.62
N ALA A 13 1.68 -9.48 -0.48
CA ALA A 13 2.13 -10.35 -1.58
C ALA A 13 0.99 -11.27 -2.07
N ASP A 14 0.26 -11.87 -1.15
CA ASP A 14 -0.84 -12.79 -1.46
C ASP A 14 -2.04 -12.08 -2.11
N VAL A 15 -2.40 -10.89 -1.62
CA VAL A 15 -3.51 -10.09 -2.18
C VAL A 15 -3.17 -9.56 -3.57
N LEU A 16 -1.96 -9.06 -3.75
CA LEU A 16 -1.52 -8.47 -5.01
C LEU A 16 -1.08 -9.50 -6.05
N ASN A 17 -0.86 -10.74 -5.62
CA ASN A 17 -0.24 -11.81 -6.42
C ASN A 17 1.10 -11.37 -7.04
N LEU A 18 1.87 -10.64 -6.25
CA LEU A 18 3.18 -10.12 -6.65
C LEU A 18 4.18 -10.34 -5.51
N PRO A 19 5.45 -10.60 -5.83
CA PRO A 19 6.48 -10.61 -4.81
C PRO A 19 6.63 -9.21 -4.21
N VAL A 20 6.78 -9.16 -2.88
CA VAL A 20 6.97 -7.91 -2.12
C VAL A 20 8.32 -7.96 -1.43
N GLU A 21 9.11 -6.91 -1.59
CA GLU A 21 10.39 -6.75 -0.92
C GLU A 21 10.33 -5.65 0.13
N THR A 22 11.02 -5.86 1.23
CA THR A 22 11.20 -4.85 2.28
C THR A 22 12.63 -4.31 2.25
N VAL A 23 12.80 -3.11 2.79
CA VAL A 23 14.13 -2.49 2.94
C VAL A 23 14.59 -2.54 4.40
N ALA A 24 15.89 -2.53 4.63
CA ALA A 24 16.50 -2.68 5.93
C ALA A 24 16.47 -1.38 6.77
N VAL A 25 15.33 -0.70 6.79
CA VAL A 25 15.09 0.48 7.64
C VAL A 25 13.69 0.40 8.24
N THR A 26 13.54 0.92 9.45
CA THR A 26 12.25 0.96 10.16
C THR A 26 11.40 2.18 9.78
N GLU A 27 12.05 3.29 9.45
CA GLU A 27 11.41 4.57 9.13
C GLU A 27 11.42 4.85 7.62
N LEU A 28 10.52 4.20 6.89
CA LEU A 28 10.42 4.32 5.43
C LEU A 28 10.10 5.75 4.97
N GLY A 29 9.27 6.48 5.72
CA GLY A 29 8.96 7.87 5.41
C GLY A 29 10.19 8.76 5.50
N GLY A 30 11.04 8.55 6.51
CA GLY A 30 12.31 9.25 6.66
C GLY A 30 13.28 8.96 5.51
N LEU A 31 13.41 7.69 5.12
CA LEU A 31 14.23 7.30 3.96
C LEU A 31 13.72 7.94 2.68
N GLY A 32 12.42 7.89 2.42
CA GLY A 32 11.80 8.50 1.23
C GLY A 32 12.04 10.02 1.18
N GLY A 33 11.87 10.72 2.31
CA GLY A 33 12.16 12.15 2.41
C GLY A 33 13.63 12.47 2.15
N ALA A 34 14.55 11.67 2.69
CA ALA A 34 15.98 11.82 2.43
C ALA A 34 16.35 11.60 0.95
N MET A 35 15.73 10.61 0.31
CA MET A 35 15.91 10.36 -1.13
C MET A 35 15.39 11.54 -1.98
N CYS A 36 14.22 12.10 -1.63
CA CYS A 36 13.70 13.29 -2.29
C CYS A 36 14.67 14.47 -2.16
N ALA A 37 15.23 14.71 -0.98
CA ALA A 37 16.21 15.76 -0.75
C ALA A 37 17.50 15.52 -1.53
N ALA A 38 17.99 14.29 -1.60
CA ALA A 38 19.20 13.92 -2.32
C ALA A 38 19.04 14.12 -3.83
N VAL A 39 17.91 13.76 -4.41
CA VAL A 39 17.61 13.99 -5.83
C VAL A 39 17.39 15.50 -6.10
N GLY A 40 16.62 16.17 -5.25
CA GLY A 40 16.33 17.61 -5.38
C GLY A 40 17.58 18.50 -5.27
N SER A 41 18.57 18.11 -4.47
CA SER A 41 19.85 18.81 -4.33
C SER A 41 20.86 18.48 -5.44
N GLY A 42 20.57 17.49 -6.30
CA GLY A 42 21.47 17.02 -7.34
C GLY A 42 22.57 16.07 -6.87
N LEU A 43 22.46 15.54 -5.64
CA LEU A 43 23.39 14.52 -5.14
C LEU A 43 23.28 13.24 -5.95
N TYR A 44 22.06 12.85 -6.31
CA TYR A 44 21.77 11.75 -7.23
C TYR A 44 20.93 12.26 -8.40
N GLY A 45 21.17 11.69 -9.59
CA GLY A 45 20.51 12.10 -10.82
C GLY A 45 19.08 11.54 -10.99
N SER A 46 18.72 10.53 -10.21
CA SER A 46 17.40 9.89 -10.28
C SER A 46 17.02 9.25 -8.94
N PHE A 47 15.72 8.95 -8.76
CA PHE A 47 15.24 8.19 -7.60
C PHE A 47 15.78 6.76 -7.59
N GLN A 48 15.97 6.14 -8.75
CA GLN A 48 16.58 4.81 -8.83
C GLN A 48 18.01 4.83 -8.30
N GLU A 49 18.82 5.80 -8.70
CA GLU A 49 20.19 5.96 -8.21
C GLU A 49 20.22 6.23 -6.70
N ALA A 50 19.32 7.08 -6.20
CA ALA A 50 19.17 7.32 -4.77
C ALA A 50 18.79 6.04 -4.02
N PHE A 51 17.84 5.25 -4.53
CA PHE A 51 17.45 3.98 -3.94
C PHE A 51 18.61 2.99 -3.88
N ASP A 52 19.35 2.82 -4.97
CA ASP A 52 20.48 1.90 -5.06
C ASP A 52 21.61 2.24 -4.07
N ASN A 53 21.79 3.53 -3.76
CA ASN A 53 22.86 4.02 -2.87
C ASN A 53 22.40 4.21 -1.40
N MET A 54 21.12 4.48 -1.16
CA MET A 54 20.62 4.84 0.17
C MET A 54 19.79 3.74 0.83
N SER A 55 19.42 2.70 0.09
CA SER A 55 18.63 1.60 0.62
C SER A 55 19.34 0.26 0.48
N LYS A 56 18.87 -0.71 1.25
CA LYS A 56 19.30 -2.10 1.18
C LYS A 56 18.08 -2.98 1.35
N LEU A 57 17.89 -3.94 0.43
CA LEU A 57 16.84 -4.93 0.56
C LEU A 57 17.08 -5.83 1.78
N ALA A 58 16.01 -6.14 2.51
CA ALA A 58 16.04 -6.96 3.70
C ALA A 58 15.41 -8.33 3.48
N LYS A 59 14.14 -8.37 3.10
CA LYS A 59 13.37 -9.60 2.92
C LYS A 59 12.56 -9.54 1.64
N ARG A 60 12.27 -10.73 1.09
CA ARG A 60 11.38 -10.91 -0.05
C ARG A 60 10.29 -11.92 0.32
N PHE A 61 9.07 -11.59 -0.02
CA PHE A 61 7.88 -12.40 0.22
C PHE A 61 7.26 -12.77 -1.13
N GLU A 62 7.20 -14.06 -1.42
CA GLU A 62 6.52 -14.57 -2.60
C GLU A 62 5.04 -14.82 -2.30
N PRO A 63 4.14 -14.57 -3.26
CA PRO A 63 2.71 -14.85 -3.08
C PRO A 63 2.44 -16.35 -2.97
N HIS A 64 1.47 -16.73 -2.12
CA HIS A 64 0.95 -18.08 -2.03
C HIS A 64 -0.31 -18.20 -2.90
N ALA A 65 -0.27 -19.00 -3.95
CA ALA A 65 -1.35 -19.10 -4.93
C ALA A 65 -2.71 -19.51 -4.33
N ASP A 66 -2.72 -20.38 -3.32
CA ASP A 66 -3.92 -20.77 -2.59
C ASP A 66 -4.52 -19.62 -1.79
N GLN A 67 -3.70 -18.77 -1.18
CA GLN A 67 -4.14 -17.57 -0.47
C GLN A 67 -4.61 -16.48 -1.44
N THR A 68 -3.91 -16.27 -2.54
CA THR A 68 -4.32 -15.35 -3.60
C THR A 68 -5.74 -15.67 -4.08
N ALA A 69 -6.04 -16.94 -4.36
CA ALA A 69 -7.38 -17.36 -4.77
C ALA A 69 -8.48 -17.06 -3.71
N VAL A 70 -8.15 -17.10 -2.42
CA VAL A 70 -9.08 -16.70 -1.35
C VAL A 70 -9.28 -15.19 -1.36
N TYR A 71 -8.23 -14.41 -1.52
CA TYR A 71 -8.31 -12.95 -1.54
C TYR A 71 -9.05 -12.44 -2.78
N ASP A 72 -8.88 -13.06 -3.94
CA ASP A 72 -9.64 -12.71 -5.15
C ASP A 72 -11.15 -12.83 -4.91
N ARG A 73 -11.60 -13.92 -4.32
CA ARG A 73 -13.03 -14.10 -3.97
C ARG A 73 -13.50 -13.09 -2.91
N LYS A 74 -12.66 -12.74 -1.94
CA LYS A 74 -12.98 -11.69 -0.96
C LYS A 74 -13.09 -10.33 -1.61
N PHE A 75 -12.24 -10.03 -2.58
CA PHE A 75 -12.27 -8.77 -3.31
C PHE A 75 -13.54 -8.64 -4.16
N GLU A 76 -13.95 -9.70 -4.86
CA GLU A 76 -15.23 -9.74 -5.58
C GLU A 76 -16.42 -9.45 -4.66
N ALA A 77 -16.44 -10.08 -3.47
CA ALA A 77 -17.49 -9.82 -2.48
C ALA A 77 -17.45 -8.39 -1.93
N TYR A 78 -16.25 -7.84 -1.74
CA TYR A 78 -16.06 -6.45 -1.32
C TYR A 78 -16.58 -5.45 -2.37
N GLU A 79 -16.27 -5.66 -3.64
CA GLU A 79 -16.78 -4.82 -4.73
C GLU A 79 -18.31 -4.87 -4.83
N ALA A 80 -18.90 -6.07 -4.70
CA ALA A 80 -20.35 -6.24 -4.67
C ALA A 80 -20.99 -5.49 -3.50
N LEU A 81 -20.36 -5.52 -2.32
CA LEU A 81 -20.81 -4.78 -1.14
C LEU A 81 -20.75 -3.26 -1.36
N LEU A 82 -19.64 -2.75 -1.91
CA LEU A 82 -19.51 -1.32 -2.24
C LEU A 82 -20.62 -0.86 -3.20
N THR A 83 -20.88 -1.64 -4.24
CA THR A 83 -21.95 -1.36 -5.21
C THR A 83 -23.32 -1.36 -4.55
N ALA A 84 -23.60 -2.32 -3.65
CA ALA A 84 -24.86 -2.39 -2.93
C ALA A 84 -25.09 -1.20 -1.98
N LEU A 85 -24.02 -0.64 -1.42
CA LEU A 85 -24.07 0.52 -0.51
C LEU A 85 -24.18 1.87 -1.24
N ASP A 86 -23.91 1.89 -2.54
CA ASP A 86 -23.74 3.15 -3.32
C ASP A 86 -24.99 4.03 -3.26
N GLY A 87 -26.18 3.43 -3.33
CA GLY A 87 -27.46 4.17 -3.19
C GLY A 87 -27.71 4.79 -1.81
N GLY A 88 -27.08 4.24 -0.76
CA GLY A 88 -27.22 4.74 0.62
C GLY A 88 -26.45 6.03 0.89
N TRP A 89 -25.36 6.27 0.20
CA TRP A 89 -24.50 7.44 0.43
C TRP A 89 -25.20 8.76 0.09
N ALA A 90 -26.03 8.77 -0.95
CA ALA A 90 -26.81 9.94 -1.34
C ALA A 90 -27.80 10.34 -0.22
N ALA A 91 -28.54 9.38 0.32
CA ALA A 91 -29.48 9.62 1.42
C ALA A 91 -28.78 10.15 2.68
N LEU A 92 -27.62 9.61 3.02
CA LEU A 92 -26.82 10.06 4.17
C LEU A 92 -26.34 11.50 3.98
N ARG A 93 -25.83 11.84 2.80
CA ARG A 93 -25.39 13.19 2.44
C ARG A 93 -26.55 14.18 2.49
N ASP A 94 -27.71 13.82 1.96
CA ASP A 94 -28.90 14.69 1.93
C ASP A 94 -29.41 14.96 3.35
N MET A 95 -29.37 13.96 4.21
CA MET A 95 -29.66 14.13 5.63
C MET A 95 -28.69 15.11 6.29
N GLN A 96 -27.39 14.95 6.07
CA GLN A 96 -26.38 15.86 6.63
C GLN A 96 -26.57 17.29 6.15
N ASN A 97 -26.81 17.51 4.86
CA ASN A 97 -27.06 18.85 4.31
C ASN A 97 -28.31 19.49 4.88
N SER A 98 -29.32 18.71 5.29
CA SER A 98 -30.54 19.22 5.91
C SER A 98 -30.31 19.74 7.33
N LEU A 99 -29.29 19.25 8.02
CA LEU A 99 -28.93 19.69 9.37
C LEU A 99 -28.10 20.98 9.37
N GLU A 100 -27.47 21.32 8.27
CA GLU A 100 -26.67 22.55 8.11
C GLU A 100 -27.48 23.78 7.67
N ARG A 101 -28.75 23.58 7.39
CA ARG A 101 -29.70 24.64 7.02
C ARG A 101 -30.50 25.15 8.22
#